data_0fe00ae2afc61eeee83d7cd8b5fa8bd5
#
_entry.id   0fe00ae2afc61eeee83d7cd8b5fa8bd5
#
_cell.length_a   1.000
_cell.length_b   1.000
_cell.length_c   1.000
_cell.angle_alpha   90.00
_cell.angle_beta   90.00
_cell.angle_gamma   90.00
#
_symmetry.space_group_name_H-M   'P 1'
#
loop_
_entity.id
_entity.type
_entity.pdbx_description
1 polymer ?
#
loop_
_entity_poly.entity_id
_entity_poly.type
_entity_poly.pdbx_seq_one_letter_code
_entity_poly.pdbx_strand_id
1 'polypeptide(L)'
;MSRRLQSLLVPVAFALAAGCVPTIRVNVLQPAPVNMGAAKQLSIVETTGRRSAREETVQELIRQVRGDGYFTVTDRSEEGITVKVAGQTATATGGKGQPQAPNEIGLKIDILEWSSDKKEIPPQYDSKGNQTQAAQTLFAGKVLLGVTAFNAAGKTFLAEKEFKAVSAEQKTEEQAIGAAMRNAVGTLVVAITPKYVQKTIRMDGDDEGQKQILEVAKGGNLDQAGTELKSYLEKNPSNPAALYNMAVILDAQGKYQEALDLYTKAISNSTKDYYVQMKTECSQRLADEQAMKQ
;
A
#
# COMPACT_ATOMS: atom_id res chain seq x y z
N MET A 1 46.34 -49.55 -46.19
CA MET A 1 45.54 -48.42 -46.70
C MET A 1 44.25 -48.37 -45.85
N SER A 2 44.23 -47.49 -44.84
CA SER A 2 43.09 -47.36 -43.90
C SER A 2 42.48 -45.98 -44.11
N ARG A 3 41.27 -45.91 -44.63
CA ARG A 3 40.47 -44.68 -44.82
C ARG A 3 39.72 -44.39 -43.52
N ARG A 4 40.11 -43.33 -42.82
CA ARG A 4 39.36 -42.75 -41.70
C ARG A 4 38.18 -41.94 -42.26
N LEU A 5 36.95 -42.34 -41.98
CA LEU A 5 35.75 -41.49 -42.11
C LEU A 5 35.74 -40.49 -40.97
N GLN A 6 35.87 -39.21 -41.29
CA GLN A 6 35.58 -38.10 -40.39
C GLN A 6 34.08 -37.82 -40.50
N SER A 7 33.31 -38.15 -39.44
CA SER A 7 31.91 -37.73 -39.29
C SER A 7 31.87 -36.26 -38.84
N LEU A 8 31.43 -35.39 -39.72
CA LEU A 8 31.09 -33.98 -39.40
C LEU A 8 29.80 -33.96 -38.56
N LEU A 9 29.92 -33.78 -37.27
CA LEU A 9 28.83 -33.40 -36.37
C LEU A 9 28.55 -31.89 -36.59
N VAL A 10 27.44 -31.59 -37.29
CA VAL A 10 26.90 -30.20 -37.36
C VAL A 10 26.11 -29.95 -36.07
N PRO A 11 26.50 -29.01 -35.23
CA PRO A 11 25.66 -28.65 -34.09
C PRO A 11 24.44 -27.90 -34.59
N VAL A 12 23.26 -28.51 -34.47
CA VAL A 12 21.98 -27.79 -34.63
C VAL A 12 21.83 -26.91 -33.41
N ALA A 13 22.15 -25.65 -33.55
CA ALA A 13 21.84 -24.64 -32.56
C ALA A 13 20.32 -24.42 -32.55
N PHE A 14 19.64 -25.04 -31.60
CA PHE A 14 18.28 -24.68 -31.24
C PHE A 14 18.33 -23.25 -30.63
N ALA A 15 18.10 -22.24 -31.45
CA ALA A 15 17.77 -20.93 -30.98
C ALA A 15 16.40 -21.03 -30.28
N LEU A 16 16.40 -21.18 -28.95
CA LEU A 16 15.24 -20.92 -28.12
C LEU A 16 14.88 -19.45 -28.31
N ALA A 17 13.99 -19.14 -29.25
CA ALA A 17 13.28 -17.90 -29.31
C ALA A 17 12.41 -17.84 -28.02
N ALA A 18 12.97 -17.34 -26.94
CA ALA A 18 12.22 -16.93 -25.78
C ALA A 18 11.35 -15.75 -26.25
N GLY A 19 10.19 -16.06 -26.83
CA GLY A 19 9.19 -15.08 -27.18
C GLY A 19 8.86 -14.29 -25.94
N CYS A 20 9.17 -12.98 -25.93
CA CYS A 20 8.83 -12.11 -24.82
C CYS A 20 7.32 -12.18 -24.61
N VAL A 21 6.91 -12.81 -23.49
CA VAL A 21 5.50 -12.86 -23.09
C VAL A 21 4.97 -11.43 -22.97
N PRO A 22 3.91 -11.05 -23.70
CA PRO A 22 3.38 -9.70 -23.60
C PRO A 22 2.84 -9.44 -22.21
N THR A 23 3.19 -8.28 -21.65
CA THR A 23 2.76 -7.87 -20.30
C THR A 23 2.37 -6.41 -20.31
N ILE A 24 1.43 -6.05 -19.43
CA ILE A 24 1.09 -4.66 -19.12
C ILE A 24 1.41 -4.34 -17.66
N ARG A 25 1.65 -3.06 -17.39
CA ARG A 25 1.82 -2.54 -16.02
C ARG A 25 0.57 -1.79 -15.63
N VAL A 26 0.01 -2.14 -14.48
CA VAL A 26 -1.20 -1.51 -13.94
C VAL A 26 -1.00 -1.10 -12.50
N ASN A 27 -1.63 0.00 -12.11
CA ASN A 27 -1.67 0.42 -10.72
C ASN A 27 -2.93 -0.16 -10.08
N VAL A 28 -2.74 -1.06 -9.13
CA VAL A 28 -3.82 -1.70 -8.38
C VAL A 28 -3.87 -1.13 -6.97
N LEU A 29 -5.05 -0.70 -6.52
CA LEU A 29 -5.24 -0.28 -5.14
C LEU A 29 -5.23 -1.51 -4.24
N GLN A 30 -4.23 -1.58 -3.35
CA GLN A 30 -4.12 -2.62 -2.33
C GLN A 30 -4.74 -2.11 -1.03
N PRO A 31 -5.70 -2.83 -0.43
CA PRO A 31 -6.28 -2.43 0.84
C PRO A 31 -5.24 -2.34 1.93
N ALA A 32 -5.49 -1.46 2.90
CA ALA A 32 -4.71 -1.39 4.11
C ALA A 32 -4.93 -2.65 4.99
N PRO A 33 -3.95 -3.05 5.81
CA PRO A 33 -4.12 -4.11 6.79
C PRO A 33 -5.30 -3.90 7.74
N VAL A 34 -5.61 -2.65 8.06
CA VAL A 34 -6.81 -2.24 8.81
C VAL A 34 -7.76 -1.54 7.85
N ASN A 35 -8.89 -2.17 7.59
CA ASN A 35 -9.91 -1.59 6.71
C ASN A 35 -10.67 -0.46 7.42
N MET A 36 -10.48 0.77 6.94
CA MET A 36 -11.18 1.97 7.42
C MET A 36 -12.50 2.23 6.66
N GLY A 37 -12.99 1.26 5.91
CA GLY A 37 -14.20 1.41 5.09
C GLY A 37 -14.04 2.48 4.01
N ALA A 38 -15.16 3.13 3.67
CA ALA A 38 -15.21 4.19 2.66
C ALA A 38 -14.64 5.54 3.12
N ALA A 39 -14.07 5.62 4.32
CA ALA A 39 -13.59 6.87 4.88
C ALA A 39 -12.48 7.51 4.01
N LYS A 40 -12.55 8.84 3.88
CA LYS A 40 -11.53 9.68 3.25
C LYS A 40 -11.04 10.79 4.18
N GLN A 41 -11.63 10.89 5.36
CA GLN A 41 -11.30 11.89 6.36
C GLN A 41 -10.90 11.21 7.67
N LEU A 42 -9.79 11.64 8.23
CA LEU A 42 -9.35 11.28 9.57
C LEU A 42 -9.41 12.52 10.45
N SER A 43 -9.92 12.40 11.65
CA SER A 43 -9.83 13.43 12.68
C SER A 43 -9.11 12.88 13.89
N ILE A 44 -8.10 13.60 14.35
CA ILE A 44 -7.45 13.31 15.62
C ILE A 44 -8.34 13.90 16.70
N VAL A 45 -9.07 13.04 17.42
CA VAL A 45 -10.11 13.47 18.36
C VAL A 45 -9.64 13.52 19.82
N GLU A 46 -8.59 12.76 20.13
CA GLU A 46 -7.98 12.74 21.46
C GLU A 46 -6.52 12.36 21.36
N THR A 47 -5.65 13.03 22.11
CA THR A 47 -4.27 12.63 22.31
C THR A 47 -3.91 12.71 23.79
N THR A 48 -3.27 11.68 24.33
CA THR A 48 -2.79 11.63 25.70
C THR A 48 -1.26 11.53 25.77
N GLY A 49 -0.67 11.94 26.89
CA GLY A 49 0.78 11.97 27.08
C GLY A 49 1.34 13.38 27.31
N ARG A 50 2.66 13.52 27.33
CA ARG A 50 3.33 14.81 27.48
C ARG A 50 2.95 15.75 26.36
N ARG A 51 2.81 17.04 26.63
CA ARG A 51 2.40 18.04 25.64
C ARG A 51 3.28 18.05 24.40
N SER A 52 4.60 18.11 24.55
CA SER A 52 5.52 18.13 23.40
C SER A 52 5.40 16.84 22.57
N ALA A 53 5.31 15.67 23.21
CA ALA A 53 5.15 14.38 22.53
C ALA A 53 3.84 14.32 21.74
N ARG A 54 2.73 14.86 22.28
CA ARG A 54 1.45 14.97 21.58
C ARG A 54 1.55 15.85 20.34
N GLU A 55 2.07 17.07 20.51
CA GLU A 55 2.22 18.04 19.42
C GLU A 55 3.08 17.47 18.29
N GLU A 56 4.23 16.86 18.61
CA GLU A 56 5.12 16.22 17.63
C GLU A 56 4.46 15.03 16.92
N THR A 57 3.77 14.14 17.66
CA THR A 57 3.06 12.99 17.10
C THR A 57 1.95 13.41 16.15
N VAL A 58 1.14 14.40 16.53
CA VAL A 58 0.04 14.93 15.72
C VAL A 58 0.58 15.56 14.43
N GLN A 59 1.60 16.41 14.53
CA GLN A 59 2.21 17.06 13.35
C GLN A 59 2.80 16.02 12.39
N GLU A 60 3.49 15.02 12.92
CA GLU A 60 4.09 13.97 12.11
C GLU A 60 3.04 13.10 11.42
N LEU A 61 1.95 12.74 12.13
CA LEU A 61 0.84 11.99 11.55
C LEU A 61 0.19 12.78 10.40
N ILE A 62 -0.10 14.06 10.62
CA ILE A 62 -0.65 14.93 9.57
C ILE A 62 0.30 15.00 8.37
N ARG A 63 1.60 15.14 8.62
CA ARG A 63 2.62 15.21 7.56
C ARG A 63 2.65 13.92 6.73
N GLN A 64 2.68 12.76 7.37
CA GLN A 64 2.77 11.48 6.68
C GLN A 64 1.49 11.13 5.92
N VAL A 65 0.33 11.30 6.54
CA VAL A 65 -0.97 11.02 5.88
C VAL A 65 -1.19 11.94 4.67
N ARG A 66 -0.82 13.23 4.77
CA ARG A 66 -0.88 14.15 3.61
C ARG A 66 0.07 13.72 2.49
N GLY A 67 1.24 13.16 2.83
CA GLY A 67 2.20 12.64 1.86
C GLY A 67 1.65 11.46 1.05
N ASP A 68 0.84 10.60 1.66
CA ASP A 68 0.21 9.48 0.98
C ASP A 68 -0.99 9.88 0.10
N GLY A 69 -1.65 11.00 0.42
CA GLY A 69 -2.73 11.58 -0.39
C GLY A 69 -4.05 10.81 -0.40
N TYR A 70 -4.19 9.73 0.37
CA TYR A 70 -5.43 8.94 0.43
C TYR A 70 -6.47 9.53 1.38
N PHE A 71 -6.03 10.01 2.56
CA PHE A 71 -6.87 10.65 3.55
C PHE A 71 -6.59 12.15 3.64
N THR A 72 -7.62 12.92 4.00
CA THR A 72 -7.46 14.25 4.60
C THR A 72 -7.45 14.11 6.12
N VAL A 73 -6.61 14.92 6.81
CA VAL A 73 -6.51 14.86 8.29
C VAL A 73 -6.84 16.20 8.88
N THR A 74 -7.67 16.20 9.93
CA THR A 74 -8.01 17.36 10.75
C THR A 74 -7.66 17.07 12.21
N ASP A 75 -6.97 17.99 12.87
CA ASP A 75 -6.76 17.92 14.32
C ASP A 75 -7.94 18.56 15.05
N ARG A 76 -8.62 17.75 15.85
CA ARG A 76 -9.74 18.16 16.72
C ARG A 76 -9.48 17.80 18.18
N SER A 77 -8.25 17.42 18.51
CA SER A 77 -7.89 16.96 19.85
C SER A 77 -8.04 18.04 20.93
N GLU A 78 -8.06 19.31 20.51
CA GLU A 78 -8.27 20.47 21.40
C GLU A 78 -9.66 21.13 21.23
N GLU A 79 -10.52 20.61 20.34
CA GLU A 79 -11.89 21.10 20.21
C GLU A 79 -12.67 20.82 21.48
N GLY A 80 -13.25 21.89 22.08
CA GLY A 80 -14.05 21.77 23.30
C GLY A 80 -15.40 21.08 23.04
N ILE A 81 -15.90 20.35 24.03
CA ILE A 81 -17.26 19.82 24.00
C ILE A 81 -18.24 20.97 24.15
N THR A 82 -19.08 21.22 23.14
CA THR A 82 -20.17 22.19 23.23
C THR A 82 -21.38 21.51 23.86
N VAL A 83 -21.70 21.83 25.08
CA VAL A 83 -22.91 21.32 25.76
C VAL A 83 -23.98 22.41 25.76
N LYS A 84 -25.16 22.13 25.21
CA LYS A 84 -26.35 22.98 25.32
C LYS A 84 -27.14 22.58 26.56
N VAL A 85 -27.13 23.40 27.58
CA VAL A 85 -27.96 23.22 28.77
C VAL A 85 -28.92 24.41 28.89
N ALA A 86 -30.23 24.12 28.91
CA ALA A 86 -31.29 25.11 29.08
C ALA A 86 -31.22 26.34 28.16
N GLY A 87 -30.84 26.17 26.91
CA GLY A 87 -30.76 27.25 25.93
C GLY A 87 -29.46 28.06 25.95
N GLN A 88 -28.55 27.78 26.87
CA GLN A 88 -27.23 28.38 26.91
C GLN A 88 -26.20 27.41 26.33
N THR A 89 -25.29 27.94 25.52
CA THR A 89 -24.19 27.17 24.94
C THR A 89 -22.93 27.39 25.80
N ALA A 90 -22.49 26.34 26.49
CA ALA A 90 -21.21 26.38 27.21
C ALA A 90 -20.19 25.50 26.41
N THR A 91 -19.04 26.06 26.11
CA THR A 91 -17.92 25.34 25.49
C THR A 91 -16.90 25.02 26.57
N ALA A 92 -16.73 23.74 26.91
CA ALA A 92 -15.65 23.28 27.76
C ALA A 92 -14.42 23.03 26.89
N THR A 93 -13.36 23.81 27.06
CA THR A 93 -12.05 23.58 26.43
C THR A 93 -11.36 22.40 27.12
N GLY A 94 -10.89 21.42 26.34
CA GLY A 94 -10.23 20.21 26.86
C GLY A 94 -11.08 18.94 26.70
N GLY A 95 -11.96 18.91 25.74
CA GLY A 95 -12.83 17.79 25.46
C GLY A 95 -12.32 16.86 24.36
N LYS A 96 -12.86 15.65 24.37
CA LYS A 96 -12.69 14.67 23.31
C LYS A 96 -13.46 15.14 22.08
N GLY A 97 -12.77 15.45 21.00
CA GLY A 97 -13.39 15.66 19.70
C GLY A 97 -14.19 14.41 19.29
N GLN A 98 -15.12 14.58 18.37
CA GLN A 98 -15.89 13.47 17.79
C GLN A 98 -15.82 13.57 16.28
N PRO A 99 -15.81 12.43 15.55
CA PRO A 99 -16.03 12.45 14.12
C PRO A 99 -17.39 13.11 13.83
N GLN A 100 -17.44 14.04 12.88
CA GLN A 100 -18.63 14.85 12.62
C GLN A 100 -19.39 14.37 11.36
N ALA A 101 -18.67 13.73 10.42
CA ALA A 101 -19.25 13.24 9.18
C ALA A 101 -19.37 11.71 9.20
N PRO A 102 -20.35 11.13 8.48
CA PRO A 102 -20.53 9.67 8.42
C PRO A 102 -19.32 8.92 7.85
N ASN A 103 -18.55 9.57 6.98
CA ASN A 103 -17.35 9.03 6.34
C ASN A 103 -16.04 9.53 6.99
N GLU A 104 -16.12 10.04 8.20
CA GLU A 104 -15.00 10.50 9.02
C GLU A 104 -14.65 9.47 10.08
N ILE A 105 -13.38 9.18 10.24
CA ILE A 105 -12.84 8.31 11.28
C ILE A 105 -12.13 9.15 12.32
N GLY A 106 -12.56 9.03 13.57
CA GLY A 106 -11.88 9.60 14.72
C GLY A 106 -10.72 8.70 15.16
N LEU A 107 -9.57 9.30 15.38
CA LEU A 107 -8.38 8.66 15.94
C LEU A 107 -8.18 9.17 17.37
N LYS A 108 -8.15 8.25 18.32
CA LYS A 108 -7.63 8.46 19.65
C LYS A 108 -6.21 7.89 19.71
N ILE A 109 -5.25 8.69 20.18
CA ILE A 109 -3.84 8.32 20.23
C ILE A 109 -3.33 8.48 21.66
N ASP A 110 -2.94 7.39 22.28
CA ASP A 110 -2.35 7.35 23.61
C ASP A 110 -0.84 7.15 23.47
N ILE A 111 -0.04 8.09 23.96
CA ILE A 111 1.42 7.97 23.96
C ILE A 111 1.84 7.23 25.23
N LEU A 112 2.08 5.92 25.09
CA LEU A 112 2.33 4.99 26.19
C LEU A 112 3.81 4.96 26.60
N GLU A 113 4.73 5.13 25.64
CA GLU A 113 6.17 5.21 25.87
C GLU A 113 6.78 6.32 25.03
N TRP A 114 7.66 7.11 25.65
CA TRP A 114 8.41 8.19 25.03
C TRP A 114 9.72 8.34 25.79
N SER A 115 10.72 7.54 25.39
CA SER A 115 11.97 7.39 26.16
C SER A 115 13.15 7.13 25.22
N SER A 116 14.34 7.12 25.79
CA SER A 116 15.57 6.68 25.10
C SER A 116 16.44 5.84 26.01
N ASP A 117 17.17 4.89 25.39
CA ASP A 117 18.29 4.20 26.05
C ASP A 117 19.57 4.92 25.70
N LYS A 118 20.42 5.15 26.72
CA LYS A 118 21.75 5.74 26.59
C LYS A 118 22.79 4.63 26.50
N LYS A 119 23.72 4.74 25.57
CA LYS A 119 24.89 3.86 25.43
C LYS A 119 26.16 4.68 25.40
N GLU A 120 27.08 4.38 26.27
CA GLU A 120 28.40 4.99 26.31
C GLU A 120 29.41 4.11 25.57
N ILE A 121 30.12 4.67 24.62
CA ILE A 121 31.20 4.01 23.89
C ILE A 121 32.51 4.61 24.43
N PRO A 122 33.38 3.81 25.07
CA PRO A 122 34.63 4.30 25.58
C PRO A 122 35.57 4.71 24.42
N PRO A 123 36.56 5.57 24.69
CA PRO A 123 37.57 5.94 23.70
C PRO A 123 38.38 4.70 23.30
N GLN A 124 38.79 4.64 22.04
CA GLN A 124 39.66 3.58 21.52
C GLN A 124 41.06 4.12 21.29
N TYR A 125 42.07 3.26 21.51
CA TYR A 125 43.49 3.59 21.34
C TYR A 125 44.14 2.54 20.45
N ASP A 126 45.13 2.96 19.68
CA ASP A 126 45.99 2.06 18.89
C ASP A 126 47.02 1.35 19.79
N SER A 127 47.81 0.44 19.19
CA SER A 127 48.89 -0.28 19.89
C SER A 127 50.02 0.62 20.38
N LYS A 128 50.09 1.87 19.96
CA LYS A 128 51.05 2.88 20.37
C LYS A 128 50.49 3.86 21.41
N GLY A 129 49.24 3.66 21.85
CA GLY A 129 48.57 4.50 22.84
C GLY A 129 47.98 5.78 22.27
N ASN A 130 47.94 5.99 20.94
CA ASN A 130 47.26 7.13 20.35
C ASN A 130 45.75 6.89 20.31
N GLN A 131 44.99 7.91 20.66
CA GLN A 131 43.53 7.82 20.61
C GLN A 131 43.04 7.79 19.16
N THR A 132 42.43 6.68 18.76
CA THR A 132 41.83 6.46 17.42
C THR A 132 40.39 6.84 17.34
N GLN A 133 39.67 6.75 18.45
CA GLN A 133 38.25 7.15 18.56
C GLN A 133 38.03 7.83 19.92
N ALA A 134 37.35 8.99 19.89
CA ALA A 134 36.91 9.68 21.10
C ALA A 134 35.76 8.94 21.76
N ALA A 135 35.64 9.11 23.09
CA ALA A 135 34.44 8.66 23.80
C ALA A 135 33.18 9.25 23.15
N GLN A 136 32.16 8.43 22.98
CA GLN A 136 30.89 8.84 22.39
C GLN A 136 29.73 8.40 23.30
N THR A 137 28.66 9.21 23.30
CA THR A 137 27.39 8.82 23.87
C THR A 137 26.37 8.71 22.73
N LEU A 138 25.70 7.59 22.65
CA LEU A 138 24.66 7.32 21.69
C LEU A 138 23.32 7.06 22.40
N PHE A 139 22.23 7.35 21.71
CA PHE A 139 20.88 7.20 22.24
C PHE A 139 20.04 6.39 21.24
N ALA A 140 19.24 5.44 21.74
CA ALA A 140 18.23 4.73 20.98
C ALA A 140 16.85 5.11 21.53
N GLY A 141 16.05 5.81 20.72
CA GLY A 141 14.72 6.25 21.11
C GLY A 141 13.71 5.10 21.10
N LYS A 142 12.73 5.16 21.98
CA LYS A 142 11.62 4.22 22.11
C LYS A 142 10.31 4.99 22.14
N VAL A 143 9.41 4.64 21.24
CA VAL A 143 8.06 5.19 21.21
C VAL A 143 7.04 4.07 21.07
N LEU A 144 6.00 4.12 21.90
CA LEU A 144 4.84 3.24 21.85
C LEU A 144 3.57 4.09 21.81
N LEU A 145 2.78 3.91 20.76
CA LEU A 145 1.48 4.55 20.57
C LEU A 145 0.38 3.51 20.70
N GLY A 146 -0.62 3.75 21.55
CA GLY A 146 -1.89 3.04 21.56
C GLY A 146 -2.88 3.80 20.67
N VAL A 147 -3.51 3.14 19.71
CA VAL A 147 -4.41 3.81 18.76
C VAL A 147 -5.77 3.13 18.71
N THR A 148 -6.82 3.91 18.86
CA THR A 148 -8.21 3.52 18.61
C THR A 148 -8.77 4.32 17.46
N ALA A 149 -9.45 3.64 16.52
CA ALA A 149 -10.12 4.29 15.39
C ALA A 149 -11.60 3.92 15.38
N PHE A 150 -12.47 4.93 15.23
CA PHE A 150 -13.93 4.74 15.27
C PHE A 150 -14.65 5.80 14.42
N ASN A 151 -15.88 5.53 14.02
CA ASN A 151 -16.70 6.53 13.31
C ASN A 151 -17.72 7.20 14.23
N ALA A 152 -18.46 8.18 13.68
CA ALA A 152 -19.49 8.90 14.42
C ALA A 152 -20.65 8.00 14.95
N ALA A 153 -20.87 6.83 14.35
CA ALA A 153 -21.85 5.84 14.82
C ALA A 153 -21.31 4.92 15.92
N GLY A 154 -20.06 5.10 16.35
CA GLY A 154 -19.40 4.29 17.38
C GLY A 154 -18.86 2.94 16.86
N LYS A 155 -18.90 2.65 15.55
CA LYS A 155 -18.26 1.47 14.98
C LYS A 155 -16.74 1.63 15.13
N THR A 156 -16.10 0.67 15.79
CA THR A 156 -14.65 0.62 15.96
C THR A 156 -14.01 -0.15 14.81
N PHE A 157 -13.01 0.46 14.16
CA PHE A 157 -12.20 -0.14 13.10
C PHE A 157 -10.85 -0.65 13.62
N LEU A 158 -10.35 0.00 14.67
CA LEU A 158 -9.11 -0.34 15.34
C LEU A 158 -9.32 -0.18 16.85
N ALA A 159 -9.13 -1.24 17.63
CA ALA A 159 -9.31 -1.25 19.08
C ALA A 159 -7.94 -1.31 19.76
N GLU A 160 -7.52 -0.20 20.37
CA GLU A 160 -6.30 -0.08 21.20
C GLU A 160 -5.06 -0.81 20.64
N LYS A 161 -4.84 -0.69 19.34
CA LYS A 161 -3.68 -1.34 18.71
C LYS A 161 -2.41 -0.57 19.01
N GLU A 162 -1.39 -1.29 19.42
CA GLU A 162 -0.07 -0.74 19.71
C GLU A 162 0.79 -0.63 18.46
N PHE A 163 1.47 0.53 18.34
CA PHE A 163 2.47 0.81 17.30
C PHE A 163 3.77 1.18 18.00
N LYS A 164 4.68 0.20 18.06
CA LYS A 164 5.97 0.33 18.73
C LYS A 164 7.08 0.58 17.70
N ALA A 165 7.99 1.48 18.03
CA ALA A 165 9.22 1.65 17.27
C ALA A 165 10.41 1.95 18.19
N VAL A 166 11.58 1.50 17.73
CA VAL A 166 12.89 1.81 18.30
C VAL A 166 13.71 2.42 17.19
N SER A 167 14.41 3.52 17.47
CA SER A 167 15.33 4.11 16.49
C SER A 167 16.68 3.39 16.45
N ALA A 168 17.42 3.57 15.33
CA ALA A 168 18.84 3.36 15.34
C ALA A 168 19.53 4.34 16.31
N GLU A 169 20.75 4.02 16.72
CA GLU A 169 21.56 4.88 17.60
C GLU A 169 21.77 6.27 16.98
N GLN A 170 21.55 7.31 17.76
CA GLN A 170 21.68 8.72 17.39
C GLN A 170 22.62 9.45 18.35
N LYS A 171 23.12 10.63 17.95
CA LYS A 171 24.02 11.43 18.77
C LYS A 171 23.34 12.18 19.90
N THR A 172 22.05 12.45 19.77
CA THR A 172 21.25 13.12 20.81
C THR A 172 19.99 12.35 21.12
N GLU A 173 19.50 12.50 22.36
CA GLU A 173 18.25 11.90 22.82
C GLU A 173 17.06 12.36 21.97
N GLU A 174 16.96 13.65 21.66
CA GLU A 174 15.88 14.21 20.86
C GLU A 174 15.84 13.60 19.44
N GLN A 175 17.02 13.47 18.79
CA GLN A 175 17.10 12.82 17.48
C GLN A 175 16.66 11.37 17.54
N ALA A 176 17.03 10.65 18.59
CA ALA A 176 16.69 9.25 18.78
C ALA A 176 15.18 9.07 18.98
N ILE A 177 14.57 9.82 19.89
CA ILE A 177 13.14 9.77 20.14
C ILE A 177 12.35 10.23 18.90
N GLY A 178 12.75 11.33 18.26
CA GLY A 178 12.11 11.80 17.05
C GLY A 178 12.16 10.79 15.89
N ALA A 179 13.26 10.04 15.76
CA ALA A 179 13.35 8.96 14.77
C ALA A 179 12.41 7.79 15.12
N ALA A 180 12.36 7.37 16.39
CA ALA A 180 11.43 6.33 16.84
C ALA A 180 9.96 6.76 16.63
N MET A 181 9.63 8.01 16.93
CA MET A 181 8.30 8.57 16.73
C MET A 181 7.89 8.53 15.25
N ARG A 182 8.77 9.01 14.35
CA ARG A 182 8.50 8.93 12.90
C ARG A 182 8.25 7.51 12.43
N ASN A 183 8.99 6.54 12.94
CA ASN A 183 8.81 5.12 12.62
C ASN A 183 7.49 4.57 13.17
N ALA A 184 7.11 4.88 14.40
CA ALA A 184 5.86 4.45 15.01
C ALA A 184 4.65 5.01 14.24
N VAL A 185 4.65 6.32 13.95
CA VAL A 185 3.63 6.96 13.12
C VAL A 185 3.61 6.37 11.71
N GLY A 186 4.76 6.13 11.10
CA GLY A 186 4.85 5.49 9.78
C GLY A 186 4.22 4.10 9.75
N THR A 187 4.43 3.31 10.81
CA THR A 187 3.80 1.99 10.93
C THR A 187 2.28 2.10 11.07
N LEU A 188 1.78 3.08 11.83
CA LEU A 188 0.35 3.39 11.93
C LEU A 188 -0.21 3.76 10.54
N VAL A 189 0.41 4.71 9.84
CA VAL A 189 -0.04 5.18 8.53
C VAL A 189 -0.09 4.02 7.53
N VAL A 190 0.94 3.20 7.46
CA VAL A 190 0.95 1.99 6.60
C VAL A 190 -0.15 1.00 6.98
N ALA A 191 -0.48 0.90 8.27
CA ALA A 191 -1.53 -0.01 8.73
C ALA A 191 -2.94 0.41 8.29
N ILE A 192 -3.19 1.72 8.16
CA ILE A 192 -4.53 2.27 7.90
C ILE A 192 -4.74 2.80 6.48
N THR A 193 -3.66 3.02 5.71
CA THR A 193 -3.74 3.67 4.40
C THR A 193 -3.65 2.65 3.26
N PRO A 194 -4.67 2.52 2.41
CA PRO A 194 -4.56 1.79 1.17
C PRO A 194 -3.51 2.41 0.25
N LYS A 195 -2.79 1.59 -0.49
CA LYS A 195 -1.72 2.05 -1.38
C LYS A 195 -1.87 1.54 -2.80
N TYR A 196 -1.48 2.36 -3.77
CA TYR A 196 -1.33 1.88 -5.14
C TYR A 196 -0.03 1.09 -5.28
N VAL A 197 -0.12 -0.12 -5.80
CA VAL A 197 1.02 -0.96 -6.15
C VAL A 197 1.03 -1.22 -7.64
N GLN A 198 2.20 -1.10 -8.26
CA GLN A 198 2.35 -1.45 -9.66
C GLN A 198 2.44 -2.98 -9.79
N LYS A 199 1.53 -3.57 -10.55
CA LYS A 199 1.55 -4.99 -10.91
C LYS A 199 1.83 -5.15 -12.39
N THR A 200 2.59 -6.18 -12.73
CA THR A 200 2.79 -6.62 -14.11
C THR A 200 1.83 -7.77 -14.39
N ILE A 201 0.95 -7.59 -15.36
CA ILE A 201 -0.05 -8.59 -15.74
C ILE A 201 0.32 -9.17 -17.11
N ARG A 202 0.32 -10.51 -17.19
CA ARG A 202 0.55 -11.24 -18.43
C ARG A 202 -0.66 -11.11 -19.35
N MET A 203 -0.40 -10.84 -20.63
CA MET A 203 -1.38 -10.97 -21.71
C MET A 203 -1.13 -12.24 -22.53
N ASP A 204 -2.12 -12.67 -23.27
CA ASP A 204 -1.99 -13.81 -24.17
C ASP A 204 -1.51 -13.34 -25.56
N GLY A 205 -0.33 -13.78 -25.97
CA GLY A 205 0.28 -13.45 -27.26
C GLY A 205 0.18 -14.53 -28.32
N ASP A 206 -0.60 -15.60 -28.09
CA ASP A 206 -0.65 -16.76 -29.00
C ASP A 206 -1.46 -16.45 -30.29
N ASP A 207 -2.23 -15.38 -30.32
CA ASP A 207 -3.04 -14.97 -31.46
C ASP A 207 -2.37 -13.81 -32.23
N GLU A 208 -1.78 -14.10 -33.37
CA GLU A 208 -1.10 -13.13 -34.23
C GLU A 208 -2.02 -11.98 -34.67
N GLY A 209 -3.34 -12.22 -34.78
CA GLY A 209 -4.32 -11.17 -35.13
C GLY A 209 -4.44 -10.06 -34.09
N GLN A 210 -3.96 -10.29 -32.86
CA GLN A 210 -3.99 -9.32 -31.78
C GLN A 210 -2.65 -8.60 -31.56
N LYS A 211 -1.60 -8.94 -32.28
CA LYS A 211 -0.24 -8.46 -32.03
C LYS A 211 -0.12 -6.93 -31.94
N GLN A 212 -0.76 -6.20 -32.85
CA GLN A 212 -0.76 -4.74 -32.82
C GLN A 212 -1.51 -4.19 -31.59
N ILE A 213 -2.63 -4.81 -31.23
CA ILE A 213 -3.43 -4.42 -30.08
C ILE A 213 -2.63 -4.60 -28.79
N LEU A 214 -1.88 -5.70 -28.69
CA LEU A 214 -1.01 -5.98 -27.54
C LEU A 214 0.14 -4.97 -27.43
N GLU A 215 0.71 -4.49 -28.54
CA GLU A 215 1.72 -3.44 -28.51
C GLU A 215 1.13 -2.09 -28.04
N VAL A 216 -0.10 -1.76 -28.44
CA VAL A 216 -0.84 -0.57 -27.94
C VAL A 216 -1.06 -0.69 -26.41
N ALA A 217 -1.48 -1.87 -25.93
CA ALA A 217 -1.68 -2.11 -24.51
C ALA A 217 -0.35 -2.03 -23.70
N LYS A 218 0.75 -2.58 -24.23
CA LYS A 218 2.09 -2.46 -23.62
C LYS A 218 2.55 -1.00 -23.54
N GLY A 219 2.18 -0.18 -24.52
CA GLY A 219 2.42 1.26 -24.52
C GLY A 219 1.61 2.03 -23.50
N GLY A 220 0.72 1.38 -22.75
CA GLY A 220 -0.11 1.97 -21.71
C GLY A 220 -1.43 2.57 -22.21
N ASN A 221 -1.74 2.51 -23.50
CA ASN A 221 -3.00 3.02 -24.05
C ASN A 221 -4.09 1.94 -23.95
N LEU A 222 -4.56 1.68 -22.72
CA LEU A 222 -5.52 0.62 -22.43
C LEU A 222 -6.90 0.89 -23.03
N ASP A 223 -7.31 2.15 -23.15
CA ASP A 223 -8.62 2.51 -23.72
C ASP A 223 -8.67 2.21 -25.22
N GLN A 224 -7.62 2.55 -25.96
CA GLN A 224 -7.50 2.22 -27.37
C GLN A 224 -7.43 0.70 -27.56
N ALA A 225 -6.58 0.01 -26.81
CA ALA A 225 -6.45 -1.44 -26.89
C ALA A 225 -7.78 -2.16 -26.58
N GLY A 226 -8.54 -1.67 -25.59
CA GLY A 226 -9.87 -2.16 -25.27
C GLY A 226 -10.87 -1.99 -26.40
N THR A 227 -10.85 -0.84 -27.08
CA THR A 227 -11.71 -0.56 -28.24
C THR A 227 -11.38 -1.50 -29.41
N GLU A 228 -10.09 -1.68 -29.69
CA GLU A 228 -9.63 -2.56 -30.77
C GLU A 228 -9.94 -4.04 -30.48
N LEU A 229 -9.74 -4.50 -29.21
CA LEU A 229 -10.12 -5.85 -28.78
C LEU A 229 -11.63 -6.09 -28.88
N LYS A 230 -12.45 -5.09 -28.56
CA LYS A 230 -13.89 -5.18 -28.71
C LYS A 230 -14.27 -5.42 -30.17
N SER A 231 -13.71 -4.64 -31.09
CA SER A 231 -13.93 -4.79 -32.52
C SER A 231 -13.41 -6.14 -33.06
N TYR A 232 -12.31 -6.65 -32.47
CA TYR A 232 -11.79 -7.98 -32.79
C TYR A 232 -12.73 -9.09 -32.32
N LEU A 233 -13.30 -8.97 -31.12
CA LEU A 233 -14.25 -9.91 -30.56
C LEU A 233 -15.60 -9.94 -31.29
N GLU A 234 -16.03 -8.85 -31.92
CA GLU A 234 -17.23 -8.83 -32.76
C GLU A 234 -17.09 -9.79 -33.94
N LYS A 235 -15.88 -9.97 -34.46
CA LYS A 235 -15.58 -10.91 -35.56
C LYS A 235 -15.19 -12.31 -35.05
N ASN A 236 -14.67 -12.41 -33.83
CA ASN A 236 -14.12 -13.63 -33.23
C ASN A 236 -14.66 -13.84 -31.80
N PRO A 237 -15.99 -14.00 -31.59
CA PRO A 237 -16.62 -13.90 -30.28
C PRO A 237 -16.21 -15.00 -29.28
N SER A 238 -15.70 -16.11 -29.76
CA SER A 238 -15.26 -17.23 -28.93
C SER A 238 -13.75 -17.37 -28.83
N ASN A 239 -12.96 -16.41 -29.34
CA ASN A 239 -11.50 -16.46 -29.29
C ASN A 239 -11.02 -16.31 -27.84
N PRO A 240 -10.41 -17.36 -27.24
CA PRO A 240 -10.07 -17.35 -25.81
C PRO A 240 -8.97 -16.33 -25.47
N ALA A 241 -8.00 -16.11 -26.37
CA ALA A 241 -6.95 -15.13 -26.17
C ALA A 241 -7.51 -13.70 -26.15
N ALA A 242 -8.44 -13.38 -27.07
CA ALA A 242 -9.07 -12.05 -27.13
C ALA A 242 -9.98 -11.82 -25.93
N LEU A 243 -10.76 -12.81 -25.51
CA LEU A 243 -11.59 -12.74 -24.30
C LEU A 243 -10.73 -12.50 -23.04
N TYR A 244 -9.62 -13.25 -22.93
CA TYR A 244 -8.69 -13.09 -21.81
C TYR A 244 -8.01 -11.71 -21.83
N ASN A 245 -7.49 -11.25 -22.96
CA ASN A 245 -6.83 -9.96 -23.07
C ASN A 245 -7.78 -8.78 -22.80
N MET A 246 -9.04 -8.88 -23.25
CA MET A 246 -10.07 -7.89 -22.92
C MET A 246 -10.39 -7.89 -21.42
N ALA A 247 -10.46 -9.07 -20.80
CA ALA A 247 -10.63 -9.18 -19.35
C ALA A 247 -9.47 -8.52 -18.59
N VAL A 248 -8.22 -8.72 -19.02
CA VAL A 248 -7.04 -8.07 -18.44
C VAL A 248 -7.13 -6.55 -18.53
N ILE A 249 -7.59 -5.99 -19.64
CA ILE A 249 -7.76 -4.54 -19.80
C ILE A 249 -8.85 -4.00 -18.88
N LEU A 250 -10.01 -4.67 -18.80
CA LEU A 250 -11.10 -4.27 -17.91
C LEU A 250 -10.69 -4.35 -16.43
N ASP A 251 -9.97 -5.39 -16.08
CA ASP A 251 -9.38 -5.56 -14.73
C ASP A 251 -8.42 -4.41 -14.39
N ALA A 252 -7.56 -4.04 -15.34
CA ALA A 252 -6.65 -2.91 -15.20
C ALA A 252 -7.38 -1.55 -15.07
N GLN A 253 -8.58 -1.43 -15.63
CA GLN A 253 -9.45 -0.26 -15.52
C GLN A 253 -10.35 -0.27 -14.26
N GLY A 254 -10.24 -1.30 -13.39
CA GLY A 254 -11.06 -1.46 -12.20
C GLY A 254 -12.49 -1.96 -12.47
N LYS A 255 -12.80 -2.40 -13.69
CA LYS A 255 -14.11 -2.96 -14.08
C LYS A 255 -14.14 -4.46 -13.77
N TYR A 256 -13.93 -4.81 -12.51
CA TYR A 256 -13.64 -6.18 -12.07
C TYR A 256 -14.77 -7.16 -12.40
N GLN A 257 -16.06 -6.76 -12.26
CA GLN A 257 -17.17 -7.66 -12.55
C GLN A 257 -17.23 -8.03 -14.04
N GLU A 258 -17.07 -7.04 -14.93
CA GLU A 258 -17.04 -7.27 -16.38
C GLU A 258 -15.82 -8.13 -16.78
N ALA A 259 -14.67 -7.89 -16.14
CA ALA A 259 -13.47 -8.70 -16.34
C ALA A 259 -13.68 -10.17 -15.94
N LEU A 260 -14.31 -10.43 -14.79
CA LEU A 260 -14.60 -11.79 -14.31
C LEU A 260 -15.50 -12.58 -15.28
N ASP A 261 -16.48 -11.92 -15.88
CA ASP A 261 -17.36 -12.53 -16.88
C ASP A 261 -16.57 -12.97 -18.13
N LEU A 262 -15.64 -12.12 -18.59
CA LEU A 262 -14.78 -12.44 -19.74
C LEU A 262 -13.71 -13.49 -19.41
N TYR A 263 -13.09 -13.44 -18.22
CA TYR A 263 -12.19 -14.50 -17.78
C TYR A 263 -12.92 -15.85 -17.76
N THR A 264 -14.16 -15.88 -17.28
CA THR A 264 -14.98 -17.10 -17.25
C THR A 264 -15.20 -17.66 -18.65
N LYS A 265 -15.55 -16.80 -19.62
CA LYS A 265 -15.72 -17.19 -21.02
C LYS A 265 -14.40 -17.65 -21.63
N ALA A 266 -13.28 -16.99 -21.35
CA ALA A 266 -11.96 -17.39 -21.83
C ALA A 266 -11.58 -18.78 -21.33
N ILE A 267 -11.79 -19.08 -20.04
CA ILE A 267 -11.52 -20.37 -19.42
C ILE A 267 -12.40 -21.47 -20.02
N SER A 268 -13.67 -21.18 -20.33
CA SER A 268 -14.56 -22.16 -20.98
C SER A 268 -14.07 -22.59 -22.37
N ASN A 269 -13.28 -21.75 -23.02
CA ASN A 269 -12.75 -21.98 -24.36
C ASN A 269 -11.25 -22.36 -24.37
N SER A 270 -10.59 -22.40 -23.22
CA SER A 270 -9.14 -22.70 -23.11
C SER A 270 -8.79 -23.16 -21.70
N THR A 271 -7.85 -24.11 -21.60
CA THR A 271 -7.38 -24.70 -20.32
C THR A 271 -6.08 -24.08 -19.82
N LYS A 272 -5.74 -22.84 -20.21
CA LYS A 272 -4.49 -22.19 -19.79
C LYS A 272 -4.55 -21.81 -18.31
N ASP A 273 -3.64 -22.34 -17.48
CA ASP A 273 -3.62 -22.18 -16.03
C ASP A 273 -3.58 -20.70 -15.61
N TYR A 274 -2.85 -19.86 -16.34
CA TYR A 274 -2.75 -18.43 -16.00
C TYR A 274 -4.05 -17.66 -16.21
N TYR A 275 -5.03 -18.17 -16.99
CA TYR A 275 -6.37 -17.59 -17.07
C TYR A 275 -7.11 -17.77 -15.75
N VAL A 276 -7.00 -18.99 -15.16
CA VAL A 276 -7.61 -19.31 -13.87
C VAL A 276 -6.99 -18.48 -12.76
N GLN A 277 -5.65 -18.35 -12.78
CA GLN A 277 -4.93 -17.52 -11.82
C GLN A 277 -5.40 -16.08 -11.89
N MET A 278 -5.46 -15.49 -13.09
CA MET A 278 -5.87 -14.09 -13.25
C MET A 278 -7.32 -13.84 -12.83
N LYS A 279 -8.24 -14.79 -13.14
CA LYS A 279 -9.62 -14.72 -12.65
C LYS A 279 -9.65 -14.69 -11.12
N THR A 280 -8.87 -15.54 -10.45
CA THR A 280 -8.81 -15.60 -8.99
C THR A 280 -8.29 -14.29 -8.41
N GLU A 281 -7.21 -13.73 -8.98
CA GLU A 281 -6.68 -12.44 -8.56
C GLU A 281 -7.66 -11.27 -8.79
N CYS A 282 -8.39 -11.28 -9.91
CA CYS A 282 -9.44 -10.30 -10.19
C CYS A 282 -10.61 -10.39 -9.19
N SER A 283 -11.02 -11.62 -8.84
CA SER A 283 -12.03 -11.86 -7.81
C SER A 283 -11.62 -11.30 -6.45
N GLN A 284 -10.34 -11.46 -6.09
CA GLN A 284 -9.81 -10.87 -4.86
C GLN A 284 -9.85 -9.34 -4.91
N ARG A 285 -9.47 -8.72 -6.04
CA ARG A 285 -9.54 -7.25 -6.22
C ARG A 285 -10.96 -6.72 -6.10
N LEU A 286 -11.95 -7.44 -6.64
CA LEU A 286 -13.37 -7.09 -6.46
C LEU A 286 -13.80 -7.16 -5.00
N ALA A 287 -13.42 -8.22 -4.29
CA ALA A 287 -13.72 -8.37 -2.86
C ALA A 287 -13.06 -7.25 -2.03
N ASP A 288 -11.80 -6.92 -2.33
CA ASP A 288 -11.06 -5.84 -1.70
C ASP A 288 -11.73 -4.48 -1.93
N GLU A 289 -12.17 -4.20 -3.16
CA GLU A 289 -12.92 -2.98 -3.49
C GLU A 289 -14.24 -2.89 -2.72
N GLN A 290 -14.99 -4.00 -2.66
CA GLN A 290 -16.26 -4.05 -1.93
C GLN A 290 -16.05 -3.86 -0.42
N ALA A 291 -15.01 -4.47 0.15
CA ALA A 291 -14.67 -4.30 1.56
C ALA A 291 -14.29 -2.86 1.90
N MET A 292 -13.62 -2.14 0.99
CA MET A 292 -13.29 -0.72 1.18
C MET A 292 -14.49 0.22 1.04
N LYS A 293 -15.63 -0.25 0.50
CA LYS A 293 -16.87 0.55 0.36
C LYS A 293 -17.84 0.38 1.54
N GLN A 294 -17.62 -0.61 2.40
CA GLN A 294 -18.40 -0.89 3.61
C GLN A 294 -17.84 -0.20 4.85
#